data_9ced32c7f9a18c6a583e988289b9f180
#
_entry.id   9ced32c7f9a18c6a583e988289b9f180
#
_cell.length_a   1.000
_cell.length_b   1.000
_cell.length_c   1.000
_cell.angle_alpha   90.00
_cell.angle_beta   90.00
_cell.angle_gamma   90.00
#
_symmetry.space_group_name_H-M   'P 1'
#
loop_
_entity.id
_entity.type
_entity.pdbx_description
1 polymer ?
#
loop_
_entity_poly.entity_id
_entity_poly.type
_entity_poly.pdbx_seq_one_letter_code
_entity_poly.pdbx_strand_id
1 'polypeptide(L)'
;CENVNVTNNVTNNKGMNTDTGMKNCSFNTTTEIKDKKKREHALFYRVDIVPLEENNSNSNSSNYRLINCNTSVVTQACPKVSFDPIPIHYCAPAGYAILKCNDKNFTGTGPCSNVSTVQCTHGIKPVVSTQLLLNGSLAEEEIIIRSENISNNVKTIIVHLNESIEITCVRPNNNTRKSIRIGPGQTFYATTNIIGDIRQAYCSINESKWNTTLQKVKEKLKKYFNPNTTIKFAPHSGGDLEITTHSFNCRGEFFYCNTSKLFNSNLVNSTSQSNSSTTNDTITLPCRIKQIINMWQEVGRAMYAPPIEGNITCKSSITGLLLTRDGGLNSTDETFRPGGGDMRDNWRSELYKYKVVEIKPLGIAPTKAKRRVVE
;
A
#
# COMPACT_ATOMS: atom_id res chain seq x y z
N CYS A 1 3.83 29.53 -6.92
CA CYS A 1 2.71 28.86 -6.24
C CYS A 1 2.26 29.67 -5.05
N GLU A 2 0.97 29.68 -4.82
CA GLU A 2 0.32 30.35 -3.70
C GLU A 2 -0.49 29.35 -2.90
N ASN A 3 -0.76 29.66 -1.63
CA ASN A 3 -1.65 28.85 -0.84
C ASN A 3 -3.08 28.94 -1.38
N VAL A 4 -3.80 27.83 -1.35
CA VAL A 4 -5.21 27.82 -1.73
C VAL A 4 -6.02 28.49 -0.62
N ASN A 5 -6.77 29.54 -1.00
CA ASN A 5 -7.63 30.25 -0.06
C ASN A 5 -8.83 29.39 0.29
N VAL A 6 -9.00 29.09 1.57
CA VAL A 6 -10.20 28.49 2.10
C VAL A 6 -11.27 29.58 2.21
N THR A 7 -12.25 29.57 1.30
CA THR A 7 -13.32 30.57 1.27
C THR A 7 -14.36 30.39 2.36
N ASN A 8 -14.23 29.43 3.25
CA ASN A 8 -15.22 29.16 4.27
C ASN A 8 -14.90 29.84 5.59
N ASN A 9 -15.88 30.64 6.03
CA ASN A 9 -15.95 31.31 7.30
C ASN A 9 -16.06 30.37 8.50
N VAL A 10 -15.19 29.40 8.62
CA VAL A 10 -15.04 28.65 9.87
C VAL A 10 -14.03 29.42 10.73
N THR A 11 -14.49 30.59 11.18
CA THR A 11 -13.68 31.50 11.99
C THR A 11 -13.43 31.03 13.42
N ASN A 12 -13.85 29.84 13.81
CA ASN A 12 -13.88 29.45 15.22
C ASN A 12 -12.75 28.46 15.64
N ASN A 13 -11.86 28.07 14.73
CA ASN A 13 -10.72 27.26 15.12
C ASN A 13 -9.41 28.06 15.00
N LYS A 14 -9.22 28.95 15.96
CA LYS A 14 -7.91 29.56 16.20
C LYS A 14 -6.93 28.46 16.60
N GLY A 15 -6.10 28.01 15.66
CA GLY A 15 -5.06 27.03 15.94
C GLY A 15 -4.93 25.90 14.93
N MET A 16 -5.84 25.76 13.98
CA MET A 16 -5.63 24.85 12.85
C MET A 16 -4.78 25.53 11.78
N ASN A 17 -3.68 24.89 11.41
CA ASN A 17 -2.91 25.27 10.25
C ASN A 17 -3.84 25.40 9.04
N THR A 18 -3.83 26.57 8.40
CA THR A 18 -4.54 26.83 7.14
C THR A 18 -3.92 26.06 5.96
N ASP A 19 -3.09 25.06 6.25
CA ASP A 19 -2.49 24.21 5.24
C ASP A 19 -3.52 23.22 4.73
N THR A 20 -4.07 23.54 3.56
CA THR A 20 -5.03 22.69 2.87
C THR A 20 -4.37 21.46 2.20
N GLY A 21 -3.05 21.34 2.29
CA GLY A 21 -2.28 20.33 1.58
C GLY A 21 -2.17 20.54 0.08
N MET A 22 -2.68 21.66 -0.44
CA MET A 22 -2.66 21.99 -1.87
C MET A 22 -2.17 23.40 -2.09
N LYS A 23 -1.57 23.61 -3.25
CA LYS A 23 -1.13 24.94 -3.71
C LYS A 23 -1.64 25.22 -5.12
N ASN A 24 -2.00 26.47 -5.36
CA ASN A 24 -2.36 26.97 -6.68
C ASN A 24 -1.09 27.50 -7.36
N CYS A 25 -0.66 26.81 -8.39
CA CYS A 25 0.56 27.12 -9.11
C CYS A 25 0.26 27.65 -10.52
N SER A 26 0.96 28.70 -10.91
CA SER A 26 0.88 29.26 -12.25
C SER A 26 2.16 28.93 -13.01
N PHE A 27 2.04 28.63 -14.28
CA PHE A 27 3.16 28.25 -15.13
C PHE A 27 2.89 28.68 -16.57
N ASN A 28 3.96 28.73 -17.36
CA ASN A 28 3.87 29.04 -18.79
C ASN A 28 3.83 27.73 -19.57
N THR A 29 2.85 27.60 -20.46
CA THR A 29 2.78 26.46 -21.38
C THR A 29 3.02 26.93 -22.81
N THR A 30 3.52 26.00 -23.63
CA THR A 30 3.58 26.21 -25.08
C THR A 30 2.17 26.06 -25.67
N THR A 31 1.93 26.77 -26.79
CA THR A 31 0.72 26.60 -27.59
C THR A 31 1.00 25.67 -28.77
N GLU A 32 0.04 25.49 -29.67
CA GLU A 32 0.26 24.77 -30.94
C GLU A 32 1.38 25.38 -31.77
N ILE A 33 1.66 26.65 -31.57
CA ILE A 33 2.77 27.39 -32.18
C ILE A 33 3.92 27.44 -31.15
N LYS A 34 5.08 26.87 -31.47
CA LYS A 34 6.21 26.75 -30.53
C LYS A 34 6.71 28.06 -29.94
N ASP A 35 6.54 29.16 -30.65
CA ASP A 35 7.05 30.47 -30.23
C ASP A 35 6.09 31.24 -29.33
N LYS A 36 4.86 30.76 -29.17
CA LYS A 36 3.86 31.40 -28.31
C LYS A 36 3.70 30.63 -27.01
N LYS A 37 3.76 31.35 -25.91
CA LYS A 37 3.51 30.82 -24.56
C LYS A 37 2.26 31.44 -23.99
N LYS A 38 1.49 30.66 -23.29
CA LYS A 38 0.36 31.16 -22.51
C LYS A 38 0.55 30.81 -21.04
N ARG A 39 -0.06 31.61 -20.18
CA ARG A 39 -0.02 31.36 -18.74
C ARG A 39 -1.24 30.57 -18.34
N GLU A 40 -1.00 29.47 -17.62
CA GLU A 40 -2.03 28.60 -17.05
C GLU A 40 -1.78 28.41 -15.56
N HIS A 41 -2.81 27.95 -14.85
CA HIS A 41 -2.72 27.60 -13.45
C HIS A 41 -3.37 26.26 -13.19
N ALA A 42 -2.89 25.57 -12.16
CA ALA A 42 -3.41 24.29 -11.70
C ALA A 42 -3.15 24.13 -10.21
N LEU A 43 -3.96 23.28 -9.57
CA LEU A 43 -3.78 22.91 -8.19
C LEU A 43 -2.89 21.67 -8.10
N PHE A 44 -1.88 21.74 -7.24
CA PHE A 44 -0.98 20.62 -6.95
C PHE A 44 -1.01 20.29 -5.47
N TYR A 45 -0.87 19.02 -5.14
CA TYR A 45 -0.68 18.61 -3.76
C TYR A 45 0.71 19.02 -3.28
N ARG A 46 0.80 19.46 -2.03
CA ARG A 46 2.05 19.97 -1.45
C ARG A 46 3.18 18.92 -1.52
N VAL A 47 2.82 17.64 -1.45
CA VAL A 47 3.79 16.53 -1.51
C VAL A 47 4.37 16.30 -2.91
N ASP A 48 3.75 16.84 -3.96
CA ASP A 48 4.21 16.71 -5.35
C ASP A 48 5.15 17.83 -5.79
N ILE A 49 5.35 18.84 -4.97
CA ILE A 49 6.14 20.01 -5.31
C ILE A 49 7.22 20.29 -4.26
N VAL A 50 8.33 20.83 -4.71
CA VAL A 50 9.49 21.14 -3.87
C VAL A 50 9.87 22.60 -4.09
N PRO A 51 10.11 23.41 -3.03
CA PRO A 51 10.53 24.79 -3.19
C PRO A 51 11.92 24.86 -3.82
N LEU A 52 12.11 25.83 -4.72
CA LEU A 52 13.39 26.06 -5.38
C LEU A 52 14.39 26.82 -4.49
N GLU A 53 13.88 27.68 -3.61
CA GLU A 53 14.69 28.50 -2.70
C GLU A 53 14.17 28.40 -1.27
N GLU A 54 15.07 28.13 -0.34
CA GLU A 54 14.72 27.90 1.07
C GLU A 54 14.49 29.19 1.89
N ASN A 55 14.86 30.37 1.37
CA ASN A 55 15.13 31.51 2.25
C ASN A 55 14.17 32.70 2.16
N ASN A 56 13.00 32.61 1.55
CA ASN A 56 12.08 33.75 1.52
C ASN A 56 10.85 33.50 2.39
N SER A 57 11.02 33.71 3.69
CA SER A 57 9.97 33.57 4.69
C SER A 57 8.87 34.63 4.62
N ASN A 58 8.96 35.66 3.78
CA ASN A 58 8.07 36.82 3.80
C ASN A 58 7.19 36.98 2.56
N SER A 59 7.27 36.11 1.57
CA SER A 59 6.37 36.17 0.42
C SER A 59 5.43 34.97 0.42
N ASN A 60 4.13 35.25 0.29
CA ASN A 60 3.08 34.22 0.16
C ASN A 60 3.18 33.45 -1.16
N SER A 61 4.04 33.85 -2.06
CA SER A 61 4.33 33.19 -3.33
C SER A 61 5.79 32.81 -3.39
N SER A 62 6.07 31.57 -3.74
CA SER A 62 7.43 31.09 -3.95
C SER A 62 7.49 30.21 -5.18
N ASN A 63 8.71 30.06 -5.70
CA ASN A 63 8.94 29.23 -6.85
C ASN A 63 9.09 27.77 -6.41
N TYR A 64 8.38 26.90 -7.07
CA TYR A 64 8.39 25.45 -6.84
C TYR A 64 8.70 24.72 -8.13
N ARG A 65 9.15 23.52 -8.02
CA ARG A 65 9.24 22.55 -9.11
C ARG A 65 8.50 21.27 -8.75
N LEU A 66 8.14 20.49 -9.75
CA LEU A 66 7.60 19.17 -9.50
C LEU A 66 8.68 18.28 -8.86
N ILE A 67 8.27 17.44 -7.92
CA ILE A 67 9.15 16.44 -7.33
C ILE A 67 9.66 15.50 -8.44
N ASN A 68 10.88 15.05 -8.34
CA ASN A 68 11.54 14.20 -9.34
C ASN A 68 11.79 14.85 -10.73
N CYS A 69 11.48 16.12 -10.92
CA CYS A 69 11.68 16.79 -12.21
C CYS A 69 13.14 16.81 -12.66
N ASN A 70 14.07 16.83 -11.70
CA ASN A 70 15.52 16.86 -11.96
C ASN A 70 16.16 15.46 -12.02
N THR A 71 15.45 14.40 -11.63
CA THR A 71 16.00 13.05 -11.50
C THR A 71 15.30 12.02 -12.38
N SER A 72 14.09 12.33 -12.84
CA SER A 72 13.24 11.35 -13.51
C SER A 72 12.49 11.95 -14.68
N VAL A 73 12.19 11.12 -15.66
CA VAL A 73 11.21 11.44 -16.70
C VAL A 73 9.82 11.20 -16.13
N VAL A 74 8.95 12.21 -16.19
CA VAL A 74 7.57 12.11 -15.72
C VAL A 74 6.64 11.85 -16.91
N THR A 75 5.93 10.75 -16.87
CA THR A 75 4.98 10.35 -17.90
C THR A 75 3.56 10.37 -17.31
N GLN A 76 2.63 11.05 -17.99
CA GLN A 76 1.24 11.05 -17.57
C GLN A 76 0.57 9.73 -17.92
N ALA A 77 -0.15 9.15 -16.96
CA ALA A 77 -1.00 8.00 -17.23
C ALA A 77 -2.20 8.43 -18.10
N CYS A 78 -2.61 7.56 -19.00
CA CYS A 78 -3.77 7.84 -19.85
C CYS A 78 -5.05 7.90 -18.99
N PRO A 79 -5.86 8.96 -19.08
CA PRO A 79 -7.08 9.07 -18.26
C PRO A 79 -8.11 7.99 -18.53
N LYS A 80 -8.05 7.35 -19.70
CA LYS A 80 -8.97 6.27 -20.09
C LYS A 80 -8.55 4.90 -19.57
N VAL A 81 -7.32 4.77 -19.02
CA VAL A 81 -6.81 3.51 -18.51
C VAL A 81 -7.25 3.36 -17.05
N SER A 82 -7.85 2.21 -16.75
CA SER A 82 -8.24 1.84 -15.39
C SER A 82 -7.05 1.25 -14.64
N PHE A 83 -6.92 1.61 -13.36
CA PHE A 83 -5.94 1.01 -12.43
C PHE A 83 -6.55 -0.09 -11.55
N ASP A 84 -7.76 -0.54 -11.85
CA ASP A 84 -8.41 -1.58 -11.07
C ASP A 84 -7.67 -2.92 -11.22
N PRO A 85 -7.32 -3.59 -10.12
CA PRO A 85 -6.64 -4.86 -10.20
C PRO A 85 -7.58 -5.95 -10.74
N ILE A 86 -7.14 -6.67 -11.76
CA ILE A 86 -7.87 -7.78 -12.36
C ILE A 86 -7.20 -9.08 -11.94
N PRO A 87 -7.94 -10.14 -11.56
CA PRO A 87 -7.33 -11.42 -11.21
C PRO A 87 -6.46 -11.97 -12.35
N ILE A 88 -5.24 -12.36 -12.01
CA ILE A 88 -4.26 -12.94 -12.92
C ILE A 88 -3.98 -14.38 -12.47
N HIS A 89 -3.94 -15.31 -13.44
CA HIS A 89 -3.56 -16.69 -13.21
C HIS A 89 -2.18 -16.93 -13.79
N TYR A 90 -1.30 -17.54 -13.01
CA TYR A 90 0.00 -17.99 -13.49
C TYR A 90 -0.09 -19.47 -13.83
N CYS A 91 0.31 -19.83 -15.02
CA CYS A 91 0.23 -21.21 -15.51
C CYS A 91 1.62 -21.76 -15.82
N ALA A 92 1.80 -23.06 -15.61
CA ALA A 92 3.05 -23.73 -15.92
C ALA A 92 3.25 -23.83 -17.43
N PRO A 93 4.49 -23.57 -17.92
CA PRO A 93 4.82 -23.84 -19.30
C PRO A 93 4.93 -25.36 -19.58
N ALA A 94 5.00 -25.75 -20.84
CA ALA A 94 5.17 -27.14 -21.22
C ALA A 94 6.45 -27.73 -20.59
N GLY A 95 6.34 -28.92 -20.03
CA GLY A 95 7.44 -29.59 -19.32
C GLY A 95 7.54 -29.23 -17.84
N TYR A 96 6.63 -28.42 -17.32
CA TYR A 96 6.57 -28.02 -15.93
C TYR A 96 5.18 -28.28 -15.33
N ALA A 97 5.13 -28.40 -14.04
CA ALA A 97 3.89 -28.54 -13.28
C ALA A 97 3.92 -27.63 -12.05
N ILE A 98 2.74 -27.26 -11.56
CA ILE A 98 2.59 -26.51 -10.33
C ILE A 98 2.02 -27.43 -9.26
N LEU A 99 2.74 -27.54 -8.15
CA LEU A 99 2.28 -28.24 -6.96
C LEU A 99 1.64 -27.24 -6.01
N LYS A 100 0.46 -27.56 -5.52
CA LYS A 100 -0.28 -26.74 -4.57
C LYS A 100 -0.37 -27.44 -3.23
N CYS A 101 0.07 -26.77 -2.17
CA CYS A 101 -0.10 -27.25 -0.81
C CYS A 101 -1.50 -26.88 -0.30
N ASN A 102 -2.26 -27.88 0.13
CA ASN A 102 -3.63 -27.68 0.62
C ASN A 102 -3.71 -27.71 2.16
N ASP A 103 -2.58 -27.78 2.85
CA ASP A 103 -2.56 -27.71 4.31
C ASP A 103 -2.99 -26.35 4.79
N LYS A 104 -3.95 -26.31 5.70
CA LYS A 104 -4.55 -25.06 6.19
C LYS A 104 -3.59 -24.20 7.01
N ASN A 105 -2.61 -24.83 7.66
CA ASN A 105 -1.62 -24.17 8.50
C ASN A 105 -0.23 -24.08 7.86
N PHE A 106 -0.14 -24.23 6.53
CA PHE A 106 1.13 -24.19 5.83
C PHE A 106 1.75 -22.79 5.89
N THR A 107 2.99 -22.70 6.37
CA THR A 107 3.71 -21.43 6.55
C THR A 107 4.49 -20.98 5.31
N GLY A 108 4.50 -21.77 4.24
CA GLY A 108 5.25 -21.50 3.03
C GLY A 108 6.57 -22.25 2.94
N THR A 109 7.05 -22.84 4.03
CA THR A 109 8.27 -23.64 4.09
C THR A 109 8.02 -24.93 4.86
N GLY A 110 8.81 -25.95 4.54
CA GLY A 110 8.72 -27.25 5.20
C GLY A 110 7.79 -28.23 4.49
N PRO A 111 7.50 -29.38 5.13
CA PRO A 111 6.71 -30.44 4.52
C PRO A 111 5.24 -30.05 4.39
N CYS A 112 4.60 -30.53 3.35
CA CYS A 112 3.17 -30.42 3.13
C CYS A 112 2.60 -31.83 2.94
N SER A 113 1.54 -32.17 3.67
CA SER A 113 0.94 -33.51 3.66
C SER A 113 -0.15 -33.66 2.59
N ASN A 114 -0.84 -32.62 2.23
CA ASN A 114 -1.92 -32.64 1.24
C ASN A 114 -1.53 -31.78 0.04
N VAL A 115 -1.01 -32.44 -1.01
CA VAL A 115 -0.51 -31.77 -2.20
C VAL A 115 -1.36 -32.17 -3.41
N SER A 116 -1.74 -31.18 -4.19
CA SER A 116 -2.36 -31.40 -5.50
C SER A 116 -1.52 -30.80 -6.60
N THR A 117 -1.67 -31.33 -7.81
CA THR A 117 -1.03 -30.77 -9.00
C THR A 117 -2.05 -29.94 -9.75
N VAL A 118 -1.69 -28.72 -10.08
CA VAL A 118 -2.55 -27.79 -10.84
C VAL A 118 -1.81 -27.29 -12.06
N GLN A 119 -2.53 -26.92 -13.08
CA GLN A 119 -1.96 -26.32 -14.29
C GLN A 119 -1.72 -24.83 -14.08
N CYS A 120 -2.64 -24.15 -13.38
CA CYS A 120 -2.58 -22.72 -13.13
C CYS A 120 -2.91 -22.43 -11.65
N THR A 121 -2.46 -21.28 -11.19
CA THR A 121 -2.82 -20.77 -9.87
C THR A 121 -4.28 -20.29 -9.86
N HIS A 122 -4.81 -20.04 -8.65
CA HIS A 122 -6.07 -19.29 -8.52
C HIS A 122 -5.90 -17.85 -9.03
N GLY A 123 -6.99 -17.11 -9.20
CA GLY A 123 -6.95 -15.71 -9.59
C GLY A 123 -6.33 -14.84 -8.50
N ILE A 124 -5.20 -14.23 -8.78
CA ILE A 124 -4.48 -13.35 -7.86
C ILE A 124 -4.64 -11.93 -8.35
N LYS A 125 -5.24 -11.08 -7.52
CA LYS A 125 -5.34 -9.64 -7.82
C LYS A 125 -4.00 -8.97 -7.54
N PRO A 126 -3.39 -8.26 -8.52
CA PRO A 126 -2.11 -7.58 -8.31
C PRO A 126 -2.29 -6.26 -7.56
N VAL A 127 -2.76 -6.33 -6.33
CA VAL A 127 -2.97 -5.16 -5.49
C VAL A 127 -1.63 -4.66 -4.97
N VAL A 128 -1.33 -3.40 -5.28
CA VAL A 128 -0.12 -2.73 -4.83
C VAL A 128 -0.44 -1.92 -3.58
N SER A 129 0.14 -2.32 -2.46
CA SER A 129 -0.04 -1.63 -1.19
C SER A 129 1.19 -1.81 -0.31
N THR A 130 1.33 -0.99 0.70
CA THR A 130 2.37 -1.10 1.73
C THR A 130 1.72 -1.24 3.09
N GLN A 131 2.40 -1.85 4.02
CA GLN A 131 2.01 -2.08 5.41
C GLN A 131 0.80 -3.00 5.58
N LEU A 132 -0.30 -2.74 4.92
CA LEU A 132 -1.52 -3.55 4.97
C LEU A 132 -1.73 -4.23 3.63
N LEU A 133 -2.02 -5.52 3.65
CA LEU A 133 -2.36 -6.28 2.45
C LEU A 133 -3.87 -6.22 2.24
N LEU A 134 -4.28 -5.76 1.06
CA LEU A 134 -5.69 -5.51 0.74
C LEU A 134 -6.23 -6.54 -0.25
N ASN A 135 -7.48 -6.93 -0.06
CA ASN A 135 -8.26 -7.74 -1.00
C ASN A 135 -7.60 -9.07 -1.40
N GLY A 136 -6.76 -9.60 -0.53
CA GLY A 136 -6.15 -10.92 -0.70
C GLY A 136 -7.03 -12.05 -0.16
N SER A 137 -6.48 -13.25 -0.15
CA SER A 137 -7.11 -14.41 0.47
C SER A 137 -6.92 -14.41 1.98
N LEU A 138 -7.84 -15.06 2.68
CA LEU A 138 -7.79 -15.23 4.13
C LEU A 138 -7.27 -16.62 4.50
N ALA A 139 -6.65 -16.73 5.66
CA ALA A 139 -6.32 -18.03 6.24
C ALA A 139 -7.60 -18.76 6.66
N GLU A 140 -7.63 -20.07 6.46
CA GLU A 140 -8.85 -20.86 6.68
C GLU A 140 -9.17 -21.12 8.15
N GLU A 141 -8.16 -21.28 9.00
CA GLU A 141 -8.36 -21.61 10.42
C GLU A 141 -7.85 -20.50 11.34
N GLU A 142 -6.56 -20.38 11.48
CA GLU A 142 -5.91 -19.43 12.39
C GLU A 142 -5.05 -18.42 11.62
N ILE A 143 -4.72 -17.32 12.29
CA ILE A 143 -3.74 -16.38 11.78
C ILE A 143 -2.40 -17.11 11.57
N ILE A 144 -1.79 -16.91 10.41
CA ILE A 144 -0.52 -17.55 10.07
C ILE A 144 0.55 -16.47 9.95
N ILE A 145 1.68 -16.72 10.58
CA ILE A 145 2.86 -15.86 10.50
C ILE A 145 3.85 -16.51 9.53
N ARG A 146 4.26 -15.78 8.52
CA ARG A 146 5.23 -16.24 7.52
C ARG A 146 6.44 -15.35 7.50
N SER A 147 7.62 -15.93 7.48
CA SER A 147 8.89 -15.24 7.28
C SER A 147 9.89 -16.23 6.73
N GLU A 148 10.83 -15.78 5.93
CA GLU A 148 11.94 -16.61 5.47
C GLU A 148 12.77 -17.14 6.64
N ASN A 149 13.02 -16.27 7.62
CA ASN A 149 13.66 -16.63 8.87
C ASN A 149 13.22 -15.63 9.97
N ILE A 150 12.41 -16.11 10.90
CA ILE A 150 11.84 -15.27 11.95
C ILE A 150 12.88 -14.74 12.94
N SER A 151 13.97 -15.47 13.12
CA SER A 151 15.08 -15.04 13.97
C SER A 151 15.92 -13.91 13.33
N ASN A 152 15.81 -13.73 12.02
CA ASN A 152 16.49 -12.66 11.31
C ASN A 152 15.56 -11.44 11.22
N ASN A 153 15.92 -10.36 11.93
CA ASN A 153 15.13 -9.14 11.97
C ASN A 153 15.12 -8.34 10.67
N VAL A 154 15.99 -8.64 9.72
CA VAL A 154 16.02 -8.01 8.40
C VAL A 154 14.88 -8.51 7.50
N LYS A 155 14.42 -9.75 7.74
CA LYS A 155 13.40 -10.38 6.90
C LYS A 155 12.00 -9.88 7.27
N THR A 156 11.23 -9.54 6.26
CA THR A 156 9.84 -9.10 6.42
C THR A 156 8.97 -10.25 6.91
N ILE A 157 8.12 -9.94 7.87
CA ILE A 157 7.14 -10.88 8.41
C ILE A 157 5.80 -10.59 7.74
N ILE A 158 5.22 -11.62 7.14
CA ILE A 158 3.89 -11.56 6.54
C ILE A 158 2.90 -12.18 7.50
N VAL A 159 1.93 -11.40 7.94
CA VAL A 159 0.83 -11.86 8.78
C VAL A 159 -0.37 -12.11 7.90
N HIS A 160 -0.85 -13.34 7.87
CA HIS A 160 -2.03 -13.74 7.10
C HIS A 160 -3.22 -13.87 8.06
N LEU A 161 -4.18 -12.97 7.92
CA LEU A 161 -5.35 -12.93 8.80
C LEU A 161 -6.36 -13.99 8.41
N ASN A 162 -7.11 -14.48 9.39
CA ASN A 162 -8.22 -15.41 9.19
C ASN A 162 -9.58 -14.71 9.03
N GLU A 163 -9.66 -13.47 9.45
CA GLU A 163 -10.84 -12.62 9.27
C GLU A 163 -10.41 -11.28 8.69
N SER A 164 -11.15 -10.79 7.71
CA SER A 164 -10.87 -9.50 7.11
C SER A 164 -11.40 -8.35 7.96
N ILE A 165 -10.72 -7.22 7.85
CA ILE A 165 -11.16 -5.97 8.45
C ILE A 165 -11.47 -5.00 7.32
N GLU A 166 -12.67 -4.45 7.30
CA GLU A 166 -13.04 -3.46 6.28
C GLU A 166 -12.36 -2.13 6.56
N ILE A 167 -11.77 -1.55 5.53
CA ILE A 167 -11.23 -0.20 5.54
C ILE A 167 -11.93 0.62 4.46
N THR A 168 -12.48 1.77 4.86
CA THR A 168 -13.16 2.69 3.96
C THR A 168 -12.33 3.98 3.86
N CYS A 169 -11.93 4.32 2.65
CA CYS A 169 -11.12 5.51 2.39
C CYS A 169 -11.88 6.49 1.51
N VAL A 170 -11.78 7.76 1.85
CA VAL A 170 -12.56 8.84 1.24
C VAL A 170 -11.66 10.01 0.92
N ARG A 171 -11.81 10.55 -0.28
CA ARG A 171 -11.37 11.91 -0.63
C ARG A 171 -12.63 12.76 -0.76
N PRO A 172 -12.96 13.57 0.25
CA PRO A 172 -14.24 14.28 0.29
C PRO A 172 -14.31 15.51 -0.61
N ASN A 173 -13.19 15.88 -1.26
CA ASN A 173 -13.15 17.04 -2.13
C ASN A 173 -13.78 16.74 -3.49
N ASN A 174 -14.62 17.64 -3.95
CA ASN A 174 -15.18 17.59 -5.30
C ASN A 174 -14.23 18.31 -6.27
N ASN A 175 -13.26 17.57 -6.81
CA ASN A 175 -12.26 18.11 -7.72
C ASN A 175 -12.83 18.27 -9.12
N THR A 176 -12.42 19.34 -9.81
CA THR A 176 -12.69 19.53 -11.23
C THR A 176 -11.41 19.33 -12.03
N ARG A 177 -11.50 18.63 -13.15
CA ARG A 177 -10.38 18.35 -14.03
C ARG A 177 -10.46 19.21 -15.28
N LYS A 178 -9.34 19.77 -15.67
CA LYS A 178 -9.19 20.53 -16.91
C LYS A 178 -8.07 19.95 -17.75
N SER A 179 -8.28 19.91 -19.06
CA SER A 179 -7.22 19.58 -20.01
C SER A 179 -6.47 20.85 -20.39
N ILE A 180 -5.16 20.82 -20.26
CA ILE A 180 -4.27 21.92 -20.63
C ILE A 180 -3.38 21.41 -21.77
N ARG A 181 -3.41 22.07 -22.91
CA ARG A 181 -2.53 21.74 -24.01
C ARG A 181 -1.13 22.28 -23.74
N ILE A 182 -0.15 21.38 -23.74
CA ILE A 182 1.25 21.72 -23.51
C ILE A 182 2.11 21.63 -24.76
N GLY A 183 1.52 21.21 -25.88
CA GLY A 183 2.19 21.10 -27.16
C GLY A 183 1.29 20.47 -28.21
N PRO A 184 1.74 20.35 -29.47
CA PRO A 184 0.97 19.67 -30.51
C PRO A 184 0.70 18.22 -30.14
N GLY A 185 -0.57 17.84 -30.05
CA GLY A 185 -0.97 16.49 -29.69
C GLY A 185 -0.71 16.08 -28.24
N GLN A 186 -0.29 17.02 -27.37
CA GLN A 186 0.00 16.76 -25.97
C GLN A 186 -0.97 17.49 -25.06
N THR A 187 -1.57 16.77 -24.14
CA THR A 187 -2.54 17.31 -23.19
C THR A 187 -2.13 16.92 -21.76
N PHE A 188 -2.13 17.90 -20.89
CA PHE A 188 -1.91 17.71 -19.45
C PHE A 188 -3.23 17.86 -18.71
N TYR A 189 -3.60 16.86 -17.91
CA TYR A 189 -4.81 16.90 -17.10
C TYR A 189 -4.46 17.34 -15.68
N ALA A 190 -5.10 18.42 -15.26
CA ALA A 190 -4.81 19.02 -13.96
C ALA A 190 -6.09 19.37 -13.20
N THR A 191 -5.99 19.42 -11.89
CA THR A 191 -7.05 19.95 -11.04
C THR A 191 -7.02 21.47 -11.10
N THR A 192 -8.12 22.09 -11.45
CA THR A 192 -8.20 23.54 -11.56
C THR A 192 -9.01 24.18 -10.45
N ASN A 193 -9.96 23.44 -9.89
CA ASN A 193 -10.82 23.97 -8.85
C ASN A 193 -11.33 22.84 -7.95
N ILE A 194 -11.67 23.17 -6.72
CA ILE A 194 -12.35 22.29 -5.79
C ILE A 194 -13.67 22.94 -5.41
N ILE A 195 -14.77 22.24 -5.68
CA ILE A 195 -16.11 22.71 -5.35
C ILE A 195 -16.41 22.35 -3.89
N GLY A 196 -16.76 23.38 -3.11
CA GLY A 196 -17.07 23.23 -1.70
C GLY A 196 -15.84 23.32 -0.79
N ASP A 197 -15.93 22.69 0.37
CA ASP A 197 -14.87 22.71 1.38
C ASP A 197 -13.69 21.84 1.00
N ILE A 198 -12.48 22.34 1.25
CA ILE A 198 -11.27 21.54 1.12
C ILE A 198 -11.11 20.72 2.40
N ARG A 199 -11.29 19.41 2.29
CA ARG A 199 -11.15 18.49 3.40
C ARG A 199 -10.04 17.49 3.11
N GLN A 200 -9.35 17.07 4.18
CA GLN A 200 -8.31 16.06 4.08
C GLN A 200 -8.92 14.69 3.80
N ALA A 201 -8.26 13.91 2.93
CA ALA A 201 -8.59 12.52 2.72
C ALA A 201 -8.35 11.72 4.00
N TYR A 202 -9.12 10.69 4.21
CA TYR A 202 -9.02 9.85 5.40
C TYR A 202 -9.46 8.42 5.12
N CYS A 203 -9.01 7.51 5.97
CA CYS A 203 -9.50 6.14 6.02
C CYS A 203 -10.10 5.86 7.39
N SER A 204 -11.14 5.05 7.42
CA SER A 204 -11.81 4.65 8.66
C SER A 204 -11.81 3.14 8.82
N ILE A 205 -11.56 2.69 10.03
CA ILE A 205 -11.50 1.27 10.43
C ILE A 205 -12.27 1.10 11.74
N ASN A 206 -12.97 -0.01 11.89
CA ASN A 206 -13.64 -0.34 13.14
C ASN A 206 -12.59 -0.62 14.23
N GLU A 207 -12.62 0.16 15.29
CA GLU A 207 -11.63 0.10 16.37
C GLU A 207 -11.63 -1.25 17.10
N SER A 208 -12.80 -1.74 17.46
CA SER A 208 -12.91 -2.99 18.22
C SER A 208 -12.41 -4.20 17.43
N LYS A 209 -12.74 -4.26 16.14
CA LYS A 209 -12.24 -5.32 15.25
C LYS A 209 -10.73 -5.26 15.08
N TRP A 210 -10.19 -4.06 14.90
CA TRP A 210 -8.76 -3.88 14.76
C TRP A 210 -8.01 -4.30 16.01
N ASN A 211 -8.45 -3.85 17.18
CA ASN A 211 -7.81 -4.19 18.45
C ASN A 211 -7.87 -5.69 18.74
N THR A 212 -8.99 -6.32 18.47
CA THR A 212 -9.14 -7.78 18.61
C THR A 212 -8.19 -8.53 17.69
N THR A 213 -8.10 -8.11 16.45
CA THR A 213 -7.19 -8.72 15.47
C THR A 213 -5.74 -8.53 15.85
N LEU A 214 -5.37 -7.33 16.27
CA LEU A 214 -4.00 -7.02 16.67
C LEU A 214 -3.59 -7.82 17.91
N GLN A 215 -4.52 -8.04 18.85
CA GLN A 215 -4.30 -8.90 20.02
C GLN A 215 -4.06 -10.35 19.60
N LYS A 216 -4.82 -10.88 18.65
CA LYS A 216 -4.60 -12.22 18.09
C LYS A 216 -3.25 -12.36 17.40
N VAL A 217 -2.85 -11.34 16.65
CA VAL A 217 -1.52 -11.30 16.01
C VAL A 217 -0.42 -11.32 17.06
N LYS A 218 -0.58 -10.54 18.11
CA LYS A 218 0.36 -10.49 19.22
C LYS A 218 0.53 -11.85 19.91
N GLU A 219 -0.56 -12.53 20.19
CA GLU A 219 -0.54 -13.88 20.79
C GLU A 219 0.14 -14.89 19.87
N LYS A 220 -0.11 -14.80 18.56
CA LYS A 220 0.52 -15.68 17.59
C LYS A 220 2.02 -15.42 17.44
N LEU A 221 2.43 -14.18 17.43
CA LEU A 221 3.86 -13.79 17.39
C LEU A 221 4.60 -14.26 18.63
N LYS A 222 3.96 -14.21 19.79
CA LYS A 222 4.57 -14.61 21.06
C LYS A 222 5.03 -16.08 21.07
N LYS A 223 4.40 -16.95 20.28
CA LYS A 223 4.78 -18.37 20.17
C LYS A 223 6.15 -18.57 19.53
N TYR A 224 6.65 -17.62 18.77
CA TYR A 224 7.95 -17.72 18.10
C TYR A 224 9.11 -17.17 18.94
N PHE A 225 8.82 -16.57 20.06
CA PHE A 225 9.81 -15.96 20.95
C PHE A 225 9.75 -16.59 22.35
N ASN A 226 10.71 -16.22 23.19
CA ASN A 226 10.73 -16.68 24.56
C ASN A 226 9.40 -16.31 25.29
N PRO A 227 8.82 -17.22 26.10
CA PRO A 227 7.57 -16.95 26.83
C PRO A 227 7.55 -15.69 27.68
N ASN A 228 8.73 -15.26 28.13
CA ASN A 228 8.88 -14.04 28.94
C ASN A 228 8.98 -12.75 28.09
N THR A 229 8.92 -12.87 26.77
CA THR A 229 9.06 -11.74 25.87
C THR A 229 7.75 -10.96 25.77
N THR A 230 7.83 -9.65 25.88
CA THR A 230 6.70 -8.75 25.64
C THR A 230 6.69 -8.29 24.19
N ILE A 231 5.58 -8.50 23.51
CA ILE A 231 5.41 -8.06 22.12
C ILE A 231 4.81 -6.67 22.11
N LYS A 232 5.45 -5.76 21.40
CA LYS A 232 4.99 -4.37 21.25
C LYS A 232 4.84 -4.04 19.77
N PHE A 233 3.87 -3.20 19.47
CA PHE A 233 3.70 -2.60 18.15
C PHE A 233 4.03 -1.10 18.23
N ALA A 234 4.69 -0.61 17.20
CA ALA A 234 5.05 0.79 17.09
C ALA A 234 4.89 1.26 15.65
N PRO A 235 4.68 2.57 15.42
CA PRO A 235 4.64 3.10 14.06
C PRO A 235 5.97 2.93 13.33
N HIS A 236 5.96 3.10 12.02
CA HIS A 236 7.19 3.05 11.21
C HIS A 236 8.19 4.11 11.69
N SER A 237 9.46 3.74 11.72
CA SER A 237 10.50 4.57 12.33
C SER A 237 10.99 5.74 11.45
N GLY A 238 10.66 5.77 10.18
CA GLY A 238 11.05 6.81 9.24
C GLY A 238 11.39 6.28 7.86
N GLY A 239 11.68 7.18 6.95
CA GLY A 239 11.96 6.88 5.55
C GLY A 239 11.06 7.66 4.61
N ASP A 240 10.99 7.22 3.37
CA ASP A 240 10.15 7.83 2.35
C ASP A 240 8.67 7.63 2.64
N LEU A 241 7.83 8.54 2.13
CA LEU A 241 6.39 8.50 2.34
C LEU A 241 5.78 7.17 1.88
N GLU A 242 6.33 6.57 0.85
CA GLU A 242 5.87 5.32 0.28
C GLU A 242 5.95 4.11 1.23
N ILE A 243 6.88 4.13 2.17
CA ILE A 243 7.10 3.03 3.11
C ILE A 243 6.69 3.36 4.54
N THR A 244 6.70 4.64 4.92
CA THR A 244 6.32 5.09 6.26
C THR A 244 4.81 5.14 6.47
N THR A 245 4.05 5.09 5.39
CA THR A 245 2.60 5.15 5.38
C THR A 245 2.01 3.93 4.69
N HIS A 246 0.74 3.70 4.92
CA HIS A 246 -0.03 2.76 4.13
C HIS A 246 -0.36 3.41 2.79
N SER A 247 0.34 3.01 1.74
CA SER A 247 0.11 3.50 0.39
C SER A 247 -0.71 2.49 -0.42
N PHE A 248 -1.66 2.99 -1.19
CA PHE A 248 -2.50 2.17 -2.05
C PHE A 248 -3.16 3.02 -3.12
N ASN A 249 -3.76 2.36 -4.11
CA ASN A 249 -4.50 3.00 -5.18
C ASN A 249 -6.00 2.84 -4.92
N CYS A 250 -6.71 3.97 -4.96
CA CYS A 250 -8.16 4.01 -4.85
C CYS A 250 -8.73 4.70 -6.09
N ARG A 251 -9.31 3.94 -6.99
CA ARG A 251 -9.92 4.42 -8.25
C ARG A 251 -9.01 5.29 -9.12
N GLY A 252 -7.71 5.08 -9.06
CA GLY A 252 -6.72 5.86 -9.82
C GLY A 252 -6.10 7.01 -9.06
N GLU A 253 -6.52 7.29 -7.84
CA GLU A 253 -5.85 8.20 -6.94
C GLU A 253 -4.97 7.42 -5.96
N PHE A 254 -3.78 7.91 -5.70
CA PHE A 254 -2.80 7.23 -4.85
C PHE A 254 -2.78 7.86 -3.46
N PHE A 255 -3.20 7.08 -2.48
CA PHE A 255 -3.34 7.49 -1.09
C PHE A 255 -2.14 7.06 -0.28
N TYR A 256 -1.74 7.90 0.67
CA TYR A 256 -0.66 7.68 1.63
C TYR A 256 -1.21 7.99 3.02
N CYS A 257 -1.56 6.96 3.77
CA CYS A 257 -2.28 7.09 5.03
C CYS A 257 -1.37 6.84 6.22
N ASN A 258 -1.40 7.73 7.18
CA ASN A 258 -0.64 7.60 8.42
C ASN A 258 -1.28 6.52 9.30
N THR A 259 -0.53 5.48 9.61
CA THR A 259 -0.99 4.32 10.38
C THR A 259 -0.56 4.35 11.84
N SER A 260 -0.09 5.47 12.35
CA SER A 260 0.38 5.57 13.74
C SER A 260 -0.69 5.19 14.77
N LYS A 261 -1.96 5.43 14.45
CA LYS A 261 -3.07 5.06 15.33
C LYS A 261 -3.38 3.56 15.32
N LEU A 262 -2.95 2.84 14.29
CA LEU A 262 -3.17 1.40 14.18
C LEU A 262 -2.11 0.61 14.95
N PHE A 263 -0.87 1.04 14.89
CA PHE A 263 0.27 0.34 15.49
C PHE A 263 0.75 1.08 16.73
N ASN A 264 -0.06 0.99 17.78
CA ASN A 264 0.25 1.59 19.07
C ASN A 264 -0.05 0.58 20.18
N SER A 265 0.97 0.24 20.96
CA SER A 265 0.85 -0.70 22.06
C SER A 265 -0.14 -0.27 23.15
N ASN A 266 -0.34 1.02 23.34
CA ASN A 266 -1.26 1.53 24.33
C ASN A 266 -2.73 1.23 24.02
N LEU A 267 -3.08 1.04 22.75
CA LEU A 267 -4.45 0.72 22.33
C LEU A 267 -4.85 -0.71 22.70
N VAL A 268 -3.90 -1.64 22.68
CA VAL A 268 -4.15 -3.05 22.98
C VAL A 268 -4.40 -3.28 24.47
N ASN A 269 -3.79 -2.48 25.32
CA ASN A 269 -3.94 -2.59 26.77
C ASN A 269 -5.22 -1.95 27.30
N SER A 270 -5.86 -1.06 26.56
CA SER A 270 -7.08 -0.36 26.99
C SER A 270 -8.36 -1.16 26.78
N THR A 271 -8.33 -2.22 25.98
CA THR A 271 -9.51 -3.02 25.67
C THR A 271 -9.97 -3.94 26.80
N SER A 272 -9.11 -4.19 27.80
CA SER A 272 -9.47 -5.06 28.92
C SER A 272 -10.34 -4.39 29.98
N GLN A 273 -10.57 -3.09 29.89
CA GLN A 273 -11.32 -2.34 30.90
C GLN A 273 -12.64 -1.71 30.45
N SER A 274 -12.97 -1.73 29.17
CA SER A 274 -14.24 -1.18 28.73
C SER A 274 -15.26 -2.28 28.52
N ASN A 275 -16.03 -2.53 29.54
CA ASN A 275 -17.32 -3.23 29.42
C ASN A 275 -18.39 -2.35 28.74
N SER A 276 -17.99 -1.28 28.06
CA SER A 276 -18.94 -0.49 27.29
C SER A 276 -19.15 -1.18 25.97
N SER A 277 -20.16 -2.02 26.00
CA SER A 277 -20.86 -2.52 24.84
C SER A 277 -21.03 -1.46 23.77
N THR A 278 -20.73 -1.83 22.54
CA THR A 278 -21.34 -1.22 21.35
C THR A 278 -20.98 0.22 21.06
N THR A 279 -19.76 0.60 21.28
CA THR A 279 -19.33 1.83 20.64
C THR A 279 -18.89 1.46 19.23
N ASN A 280 -19.58 1.99 18.25
CA ASN A 280 -19.14 2.02 16.87
C ASN A 280 -17.94 2.96 16.75
N ASP A 281 -16.95 2.79 17.63
CA ASP A 281 -15.76 3.59 17.62
C ASP A 281 -14.99 3.28 16.35
N THR A 282 -14.58 4.33 15.69
CA THR A 282 -13.91 4.27 14.41
C THR A 282 -12.54 4.91 14.54
N ILE A 283 -11.51 4.19 14.11
CA ILE A 283 -10.18 4.77 13.96
C ILE A 283 -10.15 5.51 12.63
N THR A 284 -9.83 6.80 12.68
CA THR A 284 -9.68 7.62 11.49
C THR A 284 -8.21 7.89 11.23
N LEU A 285 -7.74 7.50 10.06
CA LEU A 285 -6.36 7.70 9.63
C LEU A 285 -6.30 8.88 8.67
N PRO A 286 -5.47 9.90 8.92
CA PRO A 286 -5.28 10.98 7.97
C PRO A 286 -4.48 10.51 6.76
N CYS A 287 -4.91 10.88 5.57
CA CYS A 287 -4.28 10.47 4.33
C CYS A 287 -3.85 11.69 3.51
N ARG A 288 -2.76 11.51 2.79
CA ARG A 288 -2.32 12.43 1.75
C ARG A 288 -2.50 11.78 0.39
N ILE A 289 -2.72 12.59 -0.63
CA ILE A 289 -2.83 12.13 -2.01
C ILE A 289 -1.64 12.68 -2.78
N LYS A 290 -1.03 11.82 -3.58
CA LYS A 290 0.11 12.15 -4.40
C LYS A 290 -0.20 11.83 -5.85
N GLN A 291 0.15 12.72 -6.76
CA GLN A 291 -0.08 12.53 -8.20
C GLN A 291 1.19 12.09 -8.93
N ILE A 292 2.36 12.50 -8.45
CA ILE A 292 3.64 12.09 -9.03
C ILE A 292 4.19 10.91 -8.24
N ILE A 293 4.26 9.76 -8.88
CA ILE A 293 4.51 8.48 -8.23
C ILE A 293 5.68 7.80 -8.91
N ASN A 294 6.62 7.30 -8.10
CA ASN A 294 7.65 6.38 -8.56
C ASN A 294 7.06 4.96 -8.54
N MET A 295 6.68 4.46 -9.71
CA MET A 295 6.15 3.10 -9.83
C MET A 295 7.24 2.09 -9.45
N TRP A 296 6.92 1.17 -8.55
CA TRP A 296 7.81 0.08 -8.14
C TRP A 296 9.16 0.52 -7.57
N GLN A 297 9.25 1.77 -7.10
CA GLN A 297 10.51 2.37 -6.63
C GLN A 297 11.62 2.40 -7.69
N GLU A 298 11.25 2.37 -8.97
CA GLU A 298 12.23 2.52 -10.05
C GLU A 298 12.81 3.92 -10.06
N VAL A 299 14.14 3.99 -10.14
CA VAL A 299 14.85 5.26 -10.28
C VAL A 299 14.84 5.66 -11.75
N GLY A 300 14.49 6.90 -12.05
CA GLY A 300 14.54 7.44 -13.40
C GLY A 300 13.21 7.53 -14.13
N ARG A 301 12.16 6.94 -13.60
CA ARG A 301 10.80 7.04 -14.17
C ARG A 301 9.79 7.37 -13.09
N ALA A 302 8.99 8.37 -13.35
CA ALA A 302 7.85 8.74 -12.51
C ALA A 302 6.59 8.81 -13.35
N MET A 303 5.46 8.50 -12.76
CA MET A 303 4.15 8.59 -13.39
C MET A 303 3.38 9.73 -12.75
N TYR A 304 2.74 10.56 -13.58
CA TYR A 304 1.75 11.53 -13.13
C TYR A 304 0.38 10.90 -13.28
N ALA A 305 -0.34 10.75 -12.17
CA ALA A 305 -1.71 10.24 -12.16
C ALA A 305 -2.67 11.42 -12.37
N PRO A 306 -3.43 11.46 -13.49
CA PRO A 306 -4.39 12.53 -13.71
C PRO A 306 -5.43 12.60 -12.59
N PRO A 307 -5.91 13.79 -12.22
CA PRO A 307 -6.92 13.91 -11.18
C PRO A 307 -8.24 13.28 -11.61
N ILE A 308 -8.96 12.73 -10.64
CA ILE A 308 -10.29 12.18 -10.85
C ILE A 308 -11.31 13.17 -10.35
N GLU A 309 -12.33 13.42 -11.17
CA GLU A 309 -13.40 14.34 -10.84
C GLU A 309 -14.31 13.78 -9.75
N GLY A 310 -14.87 14.71 -8.96
CA GLY A 310 -15.83 14.38 -7.93
C GLY A 310 -15.20 13.81 -6.66
N ASN A 311 -16.05 13.31 -5.79
CA ASN A 311 -15.67 12.65 -4.56
C ASN A 311 -15.26 11.20 -4.84
N ILE A 312 -14.30 10.69 -4.08
CA ILE A 312 -13.86 9.31 -4.20
C ILE A 312 -14.06 8.59 -2.89
N THR A 313 -14.69 7.44 -2.96
CA THR A 313 -14.84 6.52 -1.84
C THR A 313 -14.48 5.12 -2.31
N CYS A 314 -13.62 4.44 -1.59
CA CYS A 314 -13.33 3.03 -1.85
C CYS A 314 -13.36 2.21 -0.57
N LYS A 315 -13.84 0.99 -0.70
CA LYS A 315 -13.88 0.00 0.37
C LYS A 315 -12.94 -1.14 0.02
N SER A 316 -12.11 -1.51 0.97
CA SER A 316 -11.16 -2.61 0.81
C SER A 316 -11.20 -3.48 2.06
N SER A 317 -10.70 -4.70 1.91
CA SER A 317 -10.61 -5.65 3.02
C SER A 317 -9.13 -5.85 3.38
N ILE A 318 -8.79 -5.58 4.62
CA ILE A 318 -7.44 -5.87 5.14
C ILE A 318 -7.37 -7.38 5.40
N THR A 319 -6.50 -8.07 4.68
CA THR A 319 -6.35 -9.53 4.76
C THR A 319 -4.99 -9.96 5.29
N GLY A 320 -4.07 -9.04 5.44
CA GLY A 320 -2.74 -9.31 5.95
C GLY A 320 -1.98 -8.07 6.35
N LEU A 321 -0.86 -8.28 7.01
CA LEU A 321 0.03 -7.23 7.49
C LEU A 321 1.46 -7.56 7.05
N LEU A 322 2.22 -6.52 6.75
CA LEU A 322 3.67 -6.61 6.56
C LEU A 322 4.35 -5.97 7.75
N LEU A 323 5.11 -6.76 8.49
CA LEU A 323 5.78 -6.31 9.69
C LEU A 323 7.29 -6.50 9.60
N THR A 324 8.02 -5.63 10.27
CA THR A 324 9.45 -5.76 10.51
C THR A 324 9.72 -5.71 12.00
N ARG A 325 10.68 -6.50 12.46
CA ARG A 325 11.07 -6.54 13.87
C ARG A 325 12.30 -5.68 14.08
N ASP A 326 12.29 -4.90 15.16
CA ASP A 326 13.46 -4.11 15.54
C ASP A 326 14.60 -5.04 15.98
N GLY A 327 15.81 -4.73 15.52
CA GLY A 327 17.01 -5.38 15.97
C GLY A 327 17.38 -4.96 17.38
N GLY A 328 18.07 -5.81 18.09
CA GLY A 328 18.56 -5.53 19.44
C GLY A 328 18.98 -6.81 20.16
N LEU A 329 20.14 -6.78 20.77
CA LEU A 329 20.63 -7.85 21.62
C LEU A 329 20.18 -7.58 23.05
N ASN A 330 19.61 -8.59 23.72
CA ASN A 330 19.31 -8.59 25.14
C ASN A 330 18.15 -7.72 25.62
N SER A 331 17.14 -7.43 24.80
CA SER A 331 15.91 -6.86 25.33
C SER A 331 14.87 -7.96 25.57
N THR A 332 14.10 -7.79 26.66
CA THR A 332 12.95 -8.65 26.95
C THR A 332 11.73 -8.28 26.10
N ASP A 333 11.83 -7.21 25.34
CA ASP A 333 10.77 -6.68 24.51
C ASP A 333 11.12 -6.86 23.01
N GLU A 334 10.16 -7.33 22.25
CA GLU A 334 10.24 -7.36 20.79
C GLU A 334 9.25 -6.33 20.22
N THR A 335 9.76 -5.41 19.42
CA THR A 335 8.96 -4.36 18.78
C THR A 335 8.76 -4.65 17.31
N PHE A 336 7.52 -4.65 16.88
CA PHE A 336 7.14 -4.86 15.48
C PHE A 336 6.59 -3.57 14.90
N ARG A 337 7.07 -3.22 13.71
CA ARG A 337 6.67 -2.02 12.98
C ARG A 337 6.12 -2.39 11.63
N PRO A 338 5.11 -1.66 11.12
CA PRO A 338 4.63 -1.90 9.77
C PRO A 338 5.74 -1.60 8.77
N GLY A 339 5.82 -2.39 7.72
CA GLY A 339 6.82 -2.26 6.69
C GLY A 339 6.22 -2.48 5.31
N GLY A 340 7.07 -2.67 4.33
CA GLY A 340 6.67 -2.90 2.96
C GLY A 340 7.59 -2.19 2.00
N GLY A 341 7.14 -2.05 0.76
CA GLY A 341 7.91 -1.42 -0.31
C GLY A 341 8.46 -2.41 -1.31
N ASP A 342 8.84 -3.60 -0.89
CA ASP A 342 9.17 -4.68 -1.82
C ASP A 342 7.88 -5.40 -2.23
N MET A 343 7.44 -5.18 -3.45
CA MET A 343 6.19 -5.75 -3.96
C MET A 343 6.23 -7.28 -4.05
N ARG A 344 7.41 -7.88 -4.08
CA ARG A 344 7.53 -9.34 -4.05
C ARG A 344 6.92 -9.94 -2.79
N ASP A 345 6.97 -9.23 -1.66
CA ASP A 345 6.33 -9.67 -0.42
C ASP A 345 4.81 -9.70 -0.55
N ASN A 346 4.23 -8.73 -1.25
CA ASN A 346 2.79 -8.74 -1.54
C ASN A 346 2.40 -9.97 -2.36
N TRP A 347 3.21 -10.35 -3.35
CA TRP A 347 2.93 -11.51 -4.19
C TRP A 347 3.19 -12.82 -3.45
N ARG A 348 4.17 -12.89 -2.58
CA ARG A 348 4.45 -14.05 -1.72
C ARG A 348 3.27 -14.38 -0.82
N SER A 349 2.50 -13.39 -0.39
CA SER A 349 1.31 -13.61 0.45
C SER A 349 0.25 -14.48 -0.22
N GLU A 350 0.22 -14.52 -1.55
CA GLU A 350 -0.72 -15.30 -2.34
C GLU A 350 -0.10 -16.55 -2.98
N LEU A 351 1.19 -16.49 -3.32
CA LEU A 351 1.90 -17.55 -4.04
C LEU A 351 2.57 -18.58 -3.12
N TYR A 352 2.52 -18.40 -1.81
CA TYR A 352 3.24 -19.23 -0.84
C TYR A 352 2.93 -20.74 -0.94
N LYS A 353 1.73 -21.10 -1.37
CA LYS A 353 1.25 -22.48 -1.46
C LYS A 353 1.60 -23.18 -2.77
N TYR A 354 2.22 -22.48 -3.70
CA TYR A 354 2.56 -23.01 -5.02
C TYR A 354 4.05 -23.26 -5.17
N LYS A 355 4.38 -24.36 -5.83
CA LYS A 355 5.76 -24.71 -6.19
C LYS A 355 5.80 -25.14 -7.65
N VAL A 356 6.65 -24.49 -8.44
CA VAL A 356 6.85 -24.87 -9.84
C VAL A 356 7.95 -25.91 -9.89
N VAL A 357 7.68 -27.03 -10.54
CA VAL A 357 8.63 -28.13 -10.69
C VAL A 357 8.78 -28.53 -12.15
N GLU A 358 9.96 -29.00 -12.52
CA GLU A 358 10.22 -29.52 -13.84
C GLU A 358 9.82 -31.00 -13.92
N ILE A 359 9.23 -31.41 -15.01
CA ILE A 359 8.90 -32.80 -15.30
C ILE A 359 9.98 -33.36 -16.21
N LYS A 360 10.74 -34.30 -15.71
CA LYS A 360 11.72 -35.04 -16.51
C LYS A 360 11.11 -36.40 -16.91
N PRO A 361 10.78 -36.62 -18.21
CA PRO A 361 10.01 -37.77 -18.61
C PRO A 361 10.82 -39.07 -18.62
N LEU A 362 12.15 -38.97 -18.49
CA LEU A 362 13.04 -40.16 -18.51
C LEU A 362 13.56 -40.44 -17.11
N GLY A 363 13.30 -41.62 -16.64
CA GLY A 363 13.75 -42.08 -15.33
C GLY A 363 13.82 -43.59 -15.25
N ILE A 364 14.46 -44.08 -14.22
CA ILE A 364 14.57 -45.51 -13.90
C ILE A 364 13.98 -45.70 -12.52
N ALA A 365 13.08 -46.66 -12.39
CA ALA A 365 12.44 -46.96 -11.11
C ALA A 365 12.55 -48.48 -10.84
N PRO A 366 12.59 -48.89 -9.56
CA PRO A 366 12.56 -50.31 -9.20
C PRO A 366 11.27 -50.97 -9.69
N THR A 367 11.38 -52.17 -10.21
CA THR A 367 10.23 -52.96 -10.65
C THR A 367 10.30 -54.34 -10.00
N LYS A 368 9.13 -54.94 -9.78
CA LYS A 368 9.02 -56.36 -9.36
C LYS A 368 9.19 -57.32 -10.52
N ALA A 369 9.26 -56.84 -11.73
CA ALA A 369 9.48 -57.68 -12.88
C ALA A 369 10.89 -58.30 -12.85
N LYS A 370 11.00 -59.59 -13.15
CA LYS A 370 12.26 -60.31 -13.25
C LYS A 370 12.63 -60.46 -14.72
N ARG A 371 13.94 -60.38 -14.98
CA ARG A 371 14.45 -60.65 -16.32
C ARG A 371 14.26 -62.11 -16.64
N ARG A 372 13.65 -62.38 -17.78
CA ARG A 372 13.52 -63.75 -18.29
C ARG A 372 14.75 -64.09 -19.13
N VAL A 373 15.41 -65.18 -18.77
CA VAL A 373 16.53 -65.73 -19.55
C VAL A 373 16.00 -66.91 -20.38
N VAL A 374 16.20 -66.82 -21.70
CA VAL A 374 15.89 -67.95 -22.62
C VAL A 374 17.18 -68.63 -22.90
N GLU A 375 17.26 -69.94 -22.57
CA GLU A 375 18.40 -70.82 -22.88
C GLU A 375 18.40 -71.26 -24.36
#